data_964b2afb1a926dbd4a1c92485b430a54
#
_entry.id   964b2afb1a926dbd4a1c92485b430a54
#
_cell.length_a   1.000
_cell.length_b   1.000
_cell.length_c   1.000
_cell.angle_alpha   90.00
_cell.angle_beta   90.00
_cell.angle_gamma   90.00
#
_symmetry.space_group_name_H-M   'P 1'
#
loop_
_entity.id
_entity.type
_entity.pdbx_description
1 polymer ?
#
loop_
_entity_poly.entity_id
_entity_poly.type
_entity_poly.pdbx_seq_one_letter_code
_entity_poly.pdbx_strand_id
1 'polypeptide(L)'
;MLLGMLERDMKIDCILFCDTGLEFPAMYDHIAKVEKDIGRKITSVRAEHTYEELMFDVPVRRSADSPVVRQYGVQLNGYGWPGPRQRWCTTRLKAMPRERFLRELRKQYEVIEYVGIAADEQYRLERANNQNPNHRHPLVDWGWTERDCLRYCYECGYDWDGLYEHFKRVSCWCCPLQSLTELRELHQHFPGLWEQLKTWDKRTWRNFRADYSVENLEVRFLLEREWTAAGKSIRSRAFYTALRERLEASR
;
A
#
# COMPACT_ATOMS: atom_id res chain seq x y z
N MET A 1 -10.18 -0.44 -15.00
CA MET A 1 -9.47 -0.03 -16.23
C MET A 1 -9.27 -1.21 -17.21
N LEU A 2 -8.49 -2.25 -16.88
CA LEU A 2 -8.20 -3.37 -17.78
C LEU A 2 -9.46 -3.96 -18.45
N LEU A 3 -10.45 -4.36 -17.67
CA LEU A 3 -11.70 -4.92 -18.20
C LEU A 3 -12.42 -3.95 -19.16
N GLY A 4 -12.53 -2.68 -18.78
CA GLY A 4 -13.15 -1.67 -19.63
C GLY A 4 -12.37 -1.38 -20.91
N MET A 5 -11.05 -1.58 -20.92
CA MET A 5 -10.24 -1.51 -22.14
C MET A 5 -10.51 -2.72 -23.04
N LEU A 6 -10.62 -3.92 -22.47
CA LEU A 6 -10.92 -5.14 -23.22
C LEU A 6 -12.30 -5.08 -23.87
N GLU A 7 -13.32 -4.60 -23.16
CA GLU A 7 -14.68 -4.39 -23.72
C GLU A 7 -14.73 -3.39 -24.88
N ARG A 8 -13.77 -2.48 -24.94
CA ARG A 8 -13.66 -1.47 -26.00
C ARG A 8 -12.65 -1.86 -27.10
N ASP A 9 -12.28 -3.13 -27.13
CA ASP A 9 -11.30 -3.68 -28.08
C ASP A 9 -10.00 -2.85 -28.18
N MET A 10 -9.61 -2.21 -27.07
CA MET A 10 -8.37 -1.44 -27.03
C MET A 10 -7.17 -2.38 -27.09
N LYS A 11 -6.17 -2.01 -27.90
CA LYS A 11 -4.95 -2.79 -28.03
C LYS A 11 -4.17 -2.79 -26.72
N ILE A 12 -3.92 -3.99 -26.17
CA ILE A 12 -3.12 -4.22 -24.98
C ILE A 12 -2.11 -5.30 -25.31
N ASP A 13 -0.82 -4.95 -25.39
CA ASP A 13 0.25 -5.91 -25.70
C ASP A 13 0.79 -6.57 -24.42
N CYS A 14 0.80 -5.85 -23.31
CA CYS A 14 1.31 -6.33 -22.03
C CYS A 14 0.45 -5.81 -20.85
N ILE A 15 0.20 -6.66 -19.89
CA ILE A 15 -0.42 -6.31 -18.61
C ILE A 15 0.64 -6.49 -17.54
N LEU A 16 0.97 -5.42 -16.81
CA LEU A 16 2.08 -5.40 -15.87
C LEU A 16 1.60 -5.25 -14.42
N PHE A 17 2.08 -6.12 -13.55
CA PHE A 17 1.89 -6.07 -12.11
C PHE A 17 3.24 -5.89 -11.39
N CYS A 18 3.35 -4.87 -10.54
CA CYS A 18 4.52 -4.67 -9.68
C CYS A 18 4.28 -5.39 -8.36
N ASP A 19 4.76 -6.61 -8.25
CA ASP A 19 4.60 -7.45 -7.07
C ASP A 19 5.59 -7.03 -5.98
N THR A 20 5.07 -6.50 -4.90
CA THR A 20 5.89 -6.07 -3.74
C THR A 20 6.07 -7.15 -2.70
N GLY A 21 5.30 -8.24 -2.78
CA GLY A 21 5.21 -9.27 -1.75
C GLY A 21 4.38 -8.84 -0.52
N LEU A 22 3.70 -7.69 -0.60
CA LEU A 22 2.98 -7.09 0.54
C LEU A 22 1.49 -6.91 0.28
N GLU A 23 1.00 -7.40 -0.81
CA GLU A 23 -0.41 -7.43 -1.11
C GLU A 23 -1.11 -8.44 -0.18
N PHE A 24 -2.40 -8.21 0.12
CA PHE A 24 -3.20 -9.22 0.82
C PHE A 24 -3.27 -10.52 0.02
N PRO A 25 -3.35 -11.71 0.66
CA PRO A 25 -3.46 -12.98 -0.07
C PRO A 25 -4.56 -12.97 -1.13
N ALA A 26 -5.75 -12.46 -0.80
CA ALA A 26 -6.87 -12.33 -1.74
C ALA A 26 -6.56 -11.50 -3.00
N MET A 27 -5.55 -10.63 -2.97
CA MET A 27 -5.11 -9.92 -4.18
C MET A 27 -4.39 -10.82 -5.16
N TYR A 28 -3.62 -11.81 -4.68
CA TYR A 28 -2.97 -12.79 -5.55
C TYR A 28 -3.99 -13.73 -6.18
N ASP A 29 -4.99 -14.18 -5.40
CA ASP A 29 -6.10 -15.00 -5.89
C ASP A 29 -6.92 -14.23 -6.94
N HIS A 30 -7.17 -12.94 -6.69
CA HIS A 30 -7.81 -12.05 -7.65
C HIS A 30 -7.01 -11.94 -8.97
N ILE A 31 -5.69 -11.76 -8.91
CA ILE A 31 -4.84 -11.69 -10.11
C ILE A 31 -4.93 -13.00 -10.90
N ALA A 32 -4.85 -14.15 -10.23
CA ALA A 32 -4.97 -15.45 -10.87
C ALA A 32 -6.37 -15.66 -11.51
N LYS A 33 -7.43 -15.21 -10.82
CA LYS A 33 -8.79 -15.21 -11.37
C LYS A 33 -8.90 -14.33 -12.63
N VAL A 34 -8.38 -13.11 -12.57
CA VAL A 34 -8.39 -12.21 -13.74
C VAL A 34 -7.64 -12.83 -14.92
N GLU A 35 -6.43 -13.38 -14.71
CA GLU A 35 -5.68 -14.07 -15.79
C GLU A 35 -6.50 -15.17 -16.45
N LYS A 36 -7.18 -15.98 -15.63
CA LYS A 36 -8.03 -17.08 -16.12
C LYS A 36 -9.21 -16.54 -16.93
N ASP A 37 -9.91 -15.54 -16.41
CA ASP A 37 -11.15 -15.02 -16.99
C ASP A 37 -10.89 -14.29 -18.33
N ILE A 38 -9.78 -13.54 -18.41
CA ILE A 38 -9.41 -12.82 -19.65
C ILE A 38 -8.58 -13.67 -20.63
N GLY A 39 -8.14 -14.87 -20.24
CA GLY A 39 -7.30 -15.74 -21.06
C GLY A 39 -5.92 -15.17 -21.39
N ARG A 40 -5.40 -14.23 -20.58
CA ARG A 40 -4.12 -13.54 -20.81
C ARG A 40 -3.29 -13.48 -19.56
N LYS A 41 -1.97 -13.61 -19.71
CA LYS A 41 -1.03 -13.52 -18.61
C LYS A 41 -0.80 -12.08 -18.16
N ILE A 42 -0.69 -11.90 -16.84
CA ILE A 42 -0.25 -10.67 -16.18
C ILE A 42 1.23 -10.82 -15.86
N THR A 43 2.06 -10.01 -16.50
CA THR A 43 3.51 -10.01 -16.28
C THR A 43 3.81 -9.43 -14.88
N SER A 44 4.31 -10.28 -13.99
CA SER A 44 4.73 -9.84 -12.66
C SER A 44 6.20 -9.41 -12.68
N VAL A 45 6.49 -8.21 -12.17
CA VAL A 45 7.86 -7.72 -11.95
C VAL A 45 8.11 -7.51 -10.47
N ARG A 46 9.29 -7.94 -10.02
CA ARG A 46 9.74 -7.82 -8.63
C ARG A 46 11.04 -7.06 -8.53
N ALA A 47 11.26 -6.47 -7.37
CA ALA A 47 12.56 -5.93 -7.00
C ALA A 47 13.58 -7.05 -6.78
N GLU A 48 14.86 -6.71 -6.83
CA GLU A 48 15.98 -7.60 -6.53
C GLU A 48 15.98 -8.03 -5.05
N HIS A 49 15.65 -7.06 -4.19
CA HIS A 49 15.51 -7.29 -2.75
C HIS A 49 14.04 -7.29 -2.33
N THR A 50 13.72 -8.15 -1.38
CA THR A 50 12.40 -8.18 -0.73
C THR A 50 12.17 -6.93 0.12
N TYR A 51 10.93 -6.72 0.54
CA TYR A 51 10.60 -5.64 1.47
C TYR A 51 11.36 -5.78 2.80
N GLU A 52 11.45 -7.00 3.34
CA GLU A 52 12.13 -7.26 4.59
C GLU A 52 13.62 -6.96 4.48
N GLU A 53 14.30 -7.43 3.44
CA GLU A 53 15.71 -7.11 3.20
C GLU A 53 15.94 -5.60 3.11
N LEU A 54 15.10 -4.89 2.36
CA LEU A 54 15.19 -3.44 2.26
C LEU A 54 14.90 -2.73 3.58
N MET A 55 13.97 -3.26 4.36
CA MET A 55 13.56 -2.66 5.63
C MET A 55 14.63 -2.84 6.72
N PHE A 56 15.30 -4.00 6.77
CA PHE A 56 16.15 -4.40 7.89
C PHE A 56 17.62 -4.54 7.57
N ASP A 57 17.97 -5.05 6.39
CA ASP A 57 19.28 -5.68 6.20
C ASP A 57 20.19 -4.92 5.21
N VAL A 58 19.61 -4.34 4.15
CA VAL A 58 20.39 -3.67 3.09
C VAL A 58 21.16 -2.47 3.66
N PRO A 59 22.47 -2.36 3.40
CA PRO A 59 23.26 -1.21 3.80
C PRO A 59 22.72 0.08 3.15
N VAL A 60 22.36 1.06 3.95
CA VAL A 60 21.87 2.36 3.48
C VAL A 60 22.88 3.45 3.81
N ARG A 61 23.50 4.02 2.78
CA ARG A 61 24.37 5.19 2.98
C ARG A 61 23.55 6.40 3.40
N ARG A 62 23.90 7.00 4.54
CA ARG A 62 23.28 8.20 5.07
C ARG A 62 24.36 9.26 5.28
N SER A 63 24.02 10.52 4.99
CA SER A 63 24.87 11.65 5.38
C SER A 63 24.99 11.69 6.91
N ALA A 64 26.15 12.07 7.43
CA ALA A 64 26.36 12.31 8.85
C ALA A 64 25.39 13.34 9.42
N ASP A 65 24.99 14.29 8.60
CA ASP A 65 24.03 15.35 8.96
C ASP A 65 22.55 14.93 8.83
N SER A 66 22.27 13.68 8.39
CA SER A 66 20.89 13.25 8.26
C SER A 66 20.18 13.19 9.62
N PRO A 67 18.88 13.53 9.69
CA PRO A 67 18.12 13.45 10.95
C PRO A 67 18.17 12.07 11.60
N VAL A 68 18.25 11.01 10.79
CA VAL A 68 18.35 9.62 11.26
C VAL A 68 19.67 9.39 11.97
N VAL A 69 20.80 9.81 11.38
CA VAL A 69 22.12 9.66 11.99
C VAL A 69 22.24 10.49 13.26
N ARG A 70 21.69 11.71 13.25
CA ARG A 70 21.66 12.59 14.45
C ARG A 70 20.83 11.99 15.58
N GLN A 71 19.71 11.33 15.26
CA GLN A 71 18.79 10.78 16.27
C GLN A 71 19.23 9.41 16.81
N TYR A 72 19.75 8.54 15.94
CA TYR A 72 20.01 7.14 16.27
C TYR A 72 21.49 6.76 16.29
N GLY A 73 22.38 7.71 15.97
CA GLY A 73 23.82 7.45 15.85
C GLY A 73 24.17 6.78 14.52
N VAL A 74 25.20 5.96 14.53
CA VAL A 74 25.88 5.37 13.36
C VAL A 74 24.97 4.63 12.38
N GLN A 75 25.52 4.34 11.19
CA GLN A 75 24.89 3.65 10.06
C GLN A 75 24.02 2.45 10.47
N LEU A 76 22.72 2.68 10.49
CA LEU A 76 21.75 1.62 10.66
C LEU A 76 21.51 0.92 9.33
N ASN A 77 21.51 -0.41 9.31
CA ASN A 77 21.07 -1.19 8.17
C ASN A 77 19.58 -0.99 7.93
N GLY A 78 19.16 -1.24 6.71
CA GLY A 78 17.78 -1.09 6.29
C GLY A 78 17.23 0.33 6.29
N TYR A 79 16.12 0.52 5.61
CA TYR A 79 15.43 1.81 5.54
C TYR A 79 14.52 2.07 6.76
N GLY A 80 14.20 1.04 7.53
CA GLY A 80 13.14 1.09 8.53
C GLY A 80 11.76 1.30 7.90
N TRP A 81 10.73 1.57 8.73
CA TRP A 81 9.38 1.81 8.20
C TRP A 81 9.36 2.97 7.19
N PRO A 82 8.63 2.83 6.07
CA PRO A 82 8.39 3.95 5.18
C PRO A 82 7.50 5.00 5.86
N GLY A 83 7.53 6.21 5.36
CA GLY A 83 6.71 7.30 5.90
C GLY A 83 6.33 8.30 4.80
N PRO A 84 5.54 9.33 5.12
CA PRO A 84 5.03 10.28 4.13
C PRO A 84 6.12 10.94 3.27
N ARG A 85 7.28 11.23 3.89
CA ARG A 85 8.43 11.87 3.23
C ARG A 85 9.48 10.88 2.71
N GLN A 86 9.40 9.61 3.09
CA GLN A 86 10.36 8.56 2.71
C GLN A 86 9.63 7.32 2.24
N ARG A 87 9.04 7.42 1.08
CA ARG A 87 8.32 6.30 0.43
C ARG A 87 9.26 5.40 -0.38
N TRP A 88 10.34 4.94 0.27
CA TRP A 88 11.34 4.09 -0.37
C TRP A 88 10.72 2.82 -0.98
N CYS A 89 9.68 2.27 -0.35
CA CYS A 89 8.95 1.11 -0.86
C CYS A 89 8.35 1.36 -2.26
N THR A 90 7.76 2.53 -2.50
CA THR A 90 7.26 2.89 -3.84
C THR A 90 8.37 2.94 -4.86
N THR A 91 9.51 3.55 -4.51
CA THR A 91 10.64 3.69 -5.43
C THR A 91 11.30 2.33 -5.70
N ARG A 92 11.66 1.59 -4.65
CA ARG A 92 12.45 0.35 -4.74
C ARG A 92 11.65 -0.84 -5.23
N LEU A 93 10.40 -0.99 -4.76
CA LEU A 93 9.60 -2.18 -5.03
C LEU A 93 8.64 -2.03 -6.21
N LYS A 94 8.33 -0.81 -6.64
CA LYS A 94 7.40 -0.57 -7.75
C LYS A 94 8.07 0.19 -8.89
N ALA A 95 8.57 1.40 -8.67
CA ALA A 95 9.05 2.25 -9.76
C ALA A 95 10.31 1.68 -10.43
N MET A 96 11.32 1.23 -9.66
CA MET A 96 12.56 0.70 -10.23
C MET A 96 12.37 -0.61 -11.02
N PRO A 97 11.67 -1.64 -10.50
CA PRO A 97 11.41 -2.87 -11.27
C PRO A 97 10.62 -2.59 -12.55
N ARG A 98 9.57 -1.74 -12.46
CA ARG A 98 8.79 -1.31 -13.62
C ARG A 98 9.67 -0.63 -14.67
N GLU A 99 10.47 0.35 -14.26
CA GLU A 99 11.32 1.10 -15.18
C GLU A 99 12.40 0.22 -15.83
N ARG A 100 12.96 -0.76 -15.10
CA ARG A 100 13.88 -1.75 -15.65
C ARG A 100 13.20 -2.57 -16.75
N PHE A 101 11.98 -3.05 -16.50
CA PHE A 101 11.20 -3.79 -17.49
C PHE A 101 10.87 -2.94 -18.72
N LEU A 102 10.37 -1.73 -18.53
CA LEU A 102 10.02 -0.82 -19.61
C LEU A 102 11.22 -0.38 -20.45
N ARG A 103 12.39 -0.24 -19.83
CA ARG A 103 13.63 0.10 -20.52
C ARG A 103 14.02 -0.97 -21.54
N GLU A 104 13.83 -2.24 -21.21
CA GLU A 104 14.09 -3.32 -22.17
C GLU A 104 13.09 -3.29 -23.33
N LEU A 105 11.81 -3.05 -23.06
CA LEU A 105 10.80 -2.91 -24.12
C LEU A 105 11.08 -1.72 -25.04
N ARG A 106 11.49 -0.59 -24.49
CA ARG A 106 11.79 0.64 -25.26
C ARG A 106 12.99 0.52 -26.21
N LYS A 107 13.79 -0.54 -26.07
CA LYS A 107 14.86 -0.82 -27.06
C LYS A 107 14.31 -1.27 -28.42
N GLN A 108 13.10 -1.80 -28.45
CA GLN A 108 12.51 -2.41 -29.64
C GLN A 108 11.16 -1.80 -30.04
N TYR A 109 10.49 -1.13 -29.10
CA TYR A 109 9.12 -0.66 -29.28
C TYR A 109 8.94 0.78 -28.77
N GLU A 110 8.03 1.50 -29.40
CA GLU A 110 7.42 2.67 -28.77
C GLU A 110 6.41 2.18 -27.73
N VAL A 111 6.62 2.55 -26.46
CA VAL A 111 5.82 2.06 -25.33
C VAL A 111 4.82 3.13 -24.91
N ILE A 112 3.55 2.83 -25.04
CA ILE A 112 2.44 3.61 -24.49
C ILE A 112 1.95 2.93 -23.21
N GLU A 113 1.85 3.69 -22.13
CA GLU A 113 1.45 3.18 -20.83
C GLU A 113 0.05 3.67 -20.46
N TYR A 114 -0.85 2.73 -20.21
CA TYR A 114 -2.17 3.01 -19.66
C TYR A 114 -2.12 3.04 -18.13
N VAL A 115 -2.40 4.20 -17.55
CA VAL A 115 -2.31 4.43 -16.09
C VAL A 115 -3.70 4.60 -15.50
N GLY A 116 -4.04 3.78 -14.50
CA GLY A 116 -5.34 3.80 -13.84
C GLY A 116 -5.45 4.97 -12.85
N ILE A 117 -5.69 6.17 -13.35
CA ILE A 117 -6.08 7.33 -12.55
C ILE A 117 -7.58 7.54 -12.79
N ALA A 118 -8.37 7.51 -11.72
CA ALA A 118 -9.82 7.71 -11.81
C ALA A 118 -10.19 9.18 -12.04
N ALA A 119 -11.39 9.43 -12.57
CA ALA A 119 -11.83 10.78 -12.94
C ALA A 119 -11.91 11.75 -11.74
N ASP A 120 -12.20 11.25 -10.54
CA ASP A 120 -12.20 12.02 -9.29
C ASP A 120 -10.80 12.23 -8.69
N GLU A 121 -9.75 11.65 -9.30
CA GLU A 121 -8.35 11.84 -8.95
C GLU A 121 -7.57 12.69 -9.98
N GLN A 122 -8.22 13.49 -10.82
CA GLN A 122 -7.58 14.28 -11.89
C GLN A 122 -6.42 15.16 -11.42
N TYR A 123 -6.48 15.67 -10.17
CA TYR A 123 -5.37 16.41 -9.57
C TYR A 123 -4.03 15.66 -9.57
N ARG A 124 -4.04 14.34 -9.76
CA ARG A 124 -2.83 13.52 -9.90
C ARG A 124 -2.17 13.67 -11.26
N LEU A 125 -2.90 14.11 -12.29
CA LEU A 125 -2.35 14.32 -13.64
C LEU A 125 -1.35 15.48 -13.65
N GLU A 126 -1.51 16.46 -12.77
CA GLU A 126 -0.62 17.62 -12.64
C GLU A 126 0.77 17.24 -12.08
N ARG A 127 0.91 16.05 -11.51
CA ARG A 127 2.20 15.59 -10.99
C ARG A 127 3.14 15.23 -12.13
N ALA A 128 4.40 15.66 -12.03
CA ALA A 128 5.43 15.45 -13.08
C ALA A 128 5.52 13.99 -13.57
N ASN A 129 5.36 13.01 -12.69
CA ASN A 129 5.40 11.58 -13.05
C ASN A 129 4.24 11.13 -13.96
N ASN A 130 3.16 11.90 -14.03
CA ASN A 130 1.98 11.58 -14.83
C ASN A 130 1.89 12.45 -16.11
N GLN A 131 2.82 13.38 -16.31
CA GLN A 131 2.89 14.27 -17.49
C GLN A 131 3.71 13.68 -18.63
N ASN A 132 4.03 12.38 -18.58
CA ASN A 132 4.72 11.70 -19.66
C ASN A 132 3.83 11.66 -20.92
N PRO A 133 4.30 12.11 -22.10
CA PRO A 133 3.51 12.12 -23.33
C PRO A 133 3.06 10.72 -23.79
N ASN A 134 3.74 9.68 -23.31
CA ASN A 134 3.38 8.28 -23.62
C ASN A 134 2.39 7.69 -22.61
N HIS A 135 1.93 8.44 -21.62
CA HIS A 135 0.86 7.99 -20.72
C HIS A 135 -0.53 8.26 -21.31
N ARG A 136 -1.46 7.37 -21.04
CA ARG A 136 -2.89 7.49 -21.35
C ARG A 136 -3.67 7.21 -20.08
N HIS A 137 -4.80 7.88 -19.92
CA HIS A 137 -5.60 7.80 -18.70
C HIS A 137 -7.06 7.44 -19.02
N PRO A 138 -7.35 6.20 -19.48
CA PRO A 138 -8.67 5.82 -19.96
C PRO A 138 -9.81 6.08 -18.98
N LEU A 139 -9.58 5.90 -17.68
CA LEU A 139 -10.64 6.13 -16.68
C LEU A 139 -11.03 7.60 -16.59
N VAL A 140 -10.08 8.53 -16.79
CA VAL A 140 -10.36 9.96 -16.90
C VAL A 140 -11.13 10.26 -18.17
N ASP A 141 -10.70 9.70 -19.30
CA ASP A 141 -11.34 9.89 -20.61
C ASP A 141 -12.79 9.37 -20.61
N TRP A 142 -13.06 8.30 -19.88
CA TRP A 142 -14.40 7.72 -19.72
C TRP A 142 -15.23 8.38 -18.60
N GLY A 143 -14.66 9.28 -17.82
CA GLY A 143 -15.33 9.90 -16.67
C GLY A 143 -15.59 8.93 -15.50
N TRP A 144 -14.85 7.81 -15.40
CA TRP A 144 -15.05 6.82 -14.36
C TRP A 144 -14.37 7.20 -13.05
N THR A 145 -15.16 7.36 -12.00
CA THR A 145 -14.68 7.58 -10.63
C THR A 145 -14.17 6.28 -9.99
N GLU A 146 -13.44 6.37 -8.85
CA GLU A 146 -13.07 5.17 -8.08
C GLU A 146 -14.30 4.32 -7.73
N ARG A 147 -15.42 4.98 -7.38
CA ARG A 147 -16.69 4.31 -7.09
C ARG A 147 -17.25 3.56 -8.30
N ASP A 148 -17.21 4.17 -9.48
CA ASP A 148 -17.69 3.53 -10.71
C ASP A 148 -16.83 2.33 -11.08
N CYS A 149 -15.51 2.45 -10.92
CA CYS A 149 -14.58 1.35 -11.14
C CYS A 149 -14.86 0.16 -10.21
N LEU A 150 -15.11 0.43 -8.92
CA LEU A 150 -15.40 -0.61 -7.95
C LEU A 150 -16.73 -1.31 -8.27
N ARG A 151 -17.80 -0.53 -8.50
CA ARG A 151 -19.11 -1.05 -8.90
C ARG A 151 -19.00 -1.95 -10.13
N TYR A 152 -18.33 -1.47 -11.18
CA TYR A 152 -18.14 -2.23 -12.41
C TYR A 152 -17.38 -3.55 -12.17
N CYS A 153 -16.37 -3.55 -11.31
CA CYS A 153 -15.68 -4.78 -10.95
C CYS A 153 -16.59 -5.77 -10.22
N TYR A 154 -17.45 -5.33 -9.31
CA TYR A 154 -18.45 -6.20 -8.67
C TYR A 154 -19.46 -6.76 -9.68
N GLU A 155 -19.94 -5.95 -10.62
CA GLU A 155 -20.81 -6.39 -11.71
C GLU A 155 -20.14 -7.46 -12.59
N CYS A 156 -18.82 -7.40 -12.75
CA CYS A 156 -18.01 -8.43 -13.43
C CYS A 156 -17.67 -9.64 -12.55
N GLY A 157 -18.15 -9.70 -11.30
CA GLY A 157 -17.91 -10.82 -10.38
C GLY A 157 -16.55 -10.79 -9.68
N TYR A 158 -15.94 -9.62 -9.52
CA TYR A 158 -14.68 -9.42 -8.79
C TYR A 158 -14.95 -8.69 -7.48
N ASP A 159 -14.68 -9.32 -6.35
CA ASP A 159 -14.95 -8.82 -4.99
C ASP A 159 -13.71 -8.80 -4.07
N TRP A 160 -12.58 -9.35 -4.53
CA TRP A 160 -11.34 -9.45 -3.74
C TRP A 160 -11.53 -10.12 -2.38
N ASP A 161 -12.40 -11.12 -2.32
CA ASP A 161 -12.74 -11.84 -1.08
C ASP A 161 -13.17 -10.88 0.05
N GLY A 162 -14.00 -9.89 -0.27
CA GLY A 162 -14.55 -8.93 0.67
C GLY A 162 -13.58 -7.86 1.20
N LEU A 163 -12.36 -7.74 0.68
CA LEU A 163 -11.39 -6.76 1.19
C LEU A 163 -11.93 -5.32 1.22
N TYR A 164 -12.77 -4.93 0.27
CA TYR A 164 -13.37 -3.59 0.23
C TYR A 164 -14.50 -3.37 1.24
N GLU A 165 -14.93 -4.40 1.95
CA GLU A 165 -15.83 -4.28 3.12
C GLU A 165 -15.07 -3.72 4.33
N HIS A 166 -13.77 -4.03 4.44
CA HIS A 166 -12.89 -3.64 5.53
C HIS A 166 -12.05 -2.40 5.19
N PHE A 167 -11.64 -2.25 3.93
CA PHE A 167 -10.70 -1.21 3.52
C PHE A 167 -11.32 -0.31 2.47
N LYS A 168 -11.34 0.99 2.74
CA LYS A 168 -11.75 1.98 1.75
C LYS A 168 -10.85 1.93 0.50
N ARG A 169 -9.58 1.60 0.69
CA ARG A 169 -8.60 1.43 -0.37
C ARG A 169 -7.69 0.25 -0.04
N VAL A 170 -7.74 -0.78 -0.84
CA VAL A 170 -6.84 -1.91 -0.69
C VAL A 170 -5.43 -1.49 -1.09
N SER A 171 -4.53 -1.49 -0.12
CA SER A 171 -3.10 -1.17 -0.25
C SER A 171 -2.25 -2.32 0.30
N CYS A 172 -0.92 -2.15 0.38
CA CYS A 172 -0.09 -3.11 1.12
C CYS A 172 -0.61 -3.24 2.56
N TRP A 173 -0.77 -4.47 3.05
CA TRP A 173 -1.34 -4.73 4.38
C TRP A 173 -0.54 -4.08 5.52
N CYS A 174 0.77 -3.91 5.38
CA CYS A 174 1.69 -3.33 6.37
C CYS A 174 1.94 -1.82 6.17
N CYS A 175 1.10 -1.09 5.45
CA CYS A 175 1.39 0.31 5.13
C CYS A 175 1.18 1.25 6.32
N PRO A 176 2.22 1.97 6.81
CA PRO A 176 2.07 2.92 7.91
C PRO A 176 1.19 4.14 7.58
N LEU A 177 0.87 4.32 6.29
CA LEU A 177 0.03 5.43 5.81
C LEU A 177 -1.46 5.08 5.80
N GLN A 178 -1.84 3.87 6.20
CA GLN A 178 -3.24 3.51 6.41
C GLN A 178 -3.86 4.38 7.52
N SER A 179 -5.16 4.61 7.40
CA SER A 179 -5.92 5.28 8.45
C SER A 179 -6.01 4.41 9.71
N LEU A 180 -6.29 5.02 10.86
CA LEU A 180 -6.53 4.25 12.10
C LEU A 180 -7.72 3.30 11.96
N THR A 181 -8.69 3.63 11.13
CA THR A 181 -9.83 2.74 10.84
C THR A 181 -9.36 1.49 10.11
N GLU A 182 -8.58 1.64 9.03
CA GLU A 182 -8.04 0.50 8.27
C GLU A 182 -7.08 -0.36 9.11
N LEU A 183 -6.24 0.26 9.95
CA LEU A 183 -5.38 -0.49 10.87
C LEU A 183 -6.17 -1.25 11.93
N ARG A 184 -7.33 -0.74 12.36
CA ARG A 184 -8.25 -1.44 13.27
C ARG A 184 -8.88 -2.65 12.59
N GLU A 185 -9.31 -2.50 11.33
CA GLU A 185 -9.80 -3.63 10.52
C GLU A 185 -8.72 -4.70 10.32
N LEU A 186 -7.47 -4.29 10.04
CA LEU A 186 -6.34 -5.21 9.96
C LEU A 186 -6.14 -5.99 11.27
N HIS A 187 -6.14 -5.28 12.42
CA HIS A 187 -6.00 -5.89 13.73
C HIS A 187 -7.13 -6.89 14.04
N GLN A 188 -8.36 -6.55 13.66
CA GLN A 188 -9.55 -7.34 14.00
C GLN A 188 -9.74 -8.56 13.08
N HIS A 189 -9.52 -8.41 11.79
CA HIS A 189 -9.90 -9.40 10.78
C HIS A 189 -8.70 -10.16 10.19
N PHE A 190 -7.47 -9.68 10.40
CA PHE A 190 -6.24 -10.27 9.85
C PHE A 190 -5.18 -10.49 10.95
N PRO A 191 -5.49 -11.29 12.01
CA PRO A 191 -4.61 -11.41 13.17
C PRO A 191 -3.21 -11.93 12.83
N GLY A 192 -3.07 -12.82 11.85
CA GLY A 192 -1.77 -13.33 11.40
C GLY A 192 -0.90 -12.21 10.79
N LEU A 193 -1.48 -11.32 9.98
CA LEU A 193 -0.77 -10.17 9.42
C LEU A 193 -0.44 -9.13 10.51
N TRP A 194 -1.32 -8.98 11.50
CA TRP A 194 -1.06 -8.09 12.64
C TRP A 194 0.12 -8.57 13.49
N GLU A 195 0.22 -9.86 13.79
CA GLU A 195 1.36 -10.43 14.52
C GLU A 195 2.67 -10.29 13.74
N GLN A 196 2.63 -10.43 12.42
CA GLN A 196 3.79 -10.16 11.58
C GLN A 196 4.18 -8.68 11.65
N LEU A 197 3.22 -7.77 11.64
CA LEU A 197 3.44 -6.34 11.78
C LEU A 197 4.13 -5.99 13.11
N LYS A 198 3.65 -6.59 14.23
CA LYS A 198 4.27 -6.46 15.57
C LYS A 198 5.72 -6.96 15.57
N THR A 199 5.96 -8.11 14.96
CA THR A 199 7.30 -8.70 14.85
C THR A 199 8.25 -7.78 14.09
N TRP A 200 7.79 -7.19 13.01
CA TRP A 200 8.58 -6.25 12.23
C TRP A 200 8.83 -4.93 12.97
N ASP A 201 7.83 -4.42 13.68
CA ASP A 201 7.98 -3.16 14.44
C ASP A 201 9.01 -3.29 15.58
N LYS A 202 9.07 -4.44 16.24
CA LYS A 202 10.10 -4.74 17.26
C LYS A 202 11.51 -4.86 16.70
N ARG A 203 11.64 -5.30 15.45
CA ARG A 203 12.95 -5.50 14.79
C ARG A 203 13.52 -4.21 14.21
N THR A 204 12.67 -3.23 13.87
CA THR A 204 13.11 -2.01 13.20
C THR A 204 13.54 -0.92 14.16
N TRP A 205 14.48 -0.07 13.73
CA TRP A 205 14.93 1.11 14.47
C TRP A 205 13.95 2.30 14.40
N ARG A 206 12.98 2.27 13.50
CA ARG A 206 12.02 3.36 13.27
C ARG A 206 10.62 2.89 13.63
N ASN A 207 9.88 3.68 14.41
CA ASN A 207 8.50 3.39 14.74
C ASN A 207 7.63 3.26 13.49
N PHE A 208 6.63 2.40 13.56
CA PHE A 208 5.63 2.19 12.51
C PHE A 208 4.99 3.51 12.05
N ARG A 209 4.57 4.31 13.00
CA ARG A 209 4.04 5.66 12.77
C ARG A 209 4.78 6.67 13.65
N ALA A 210 4.66 7.95 13.28
CA ALA A 210 5.25 9.02 14.11
C ALA A 210 4.58 9.15 15.49
N ASP A 211 3.30 8.78 15.56
CA ASP A 211 2.44 8.91 16.75
C ASP A 211 2.29 7.61 17.54
N TYR A 212 2.45 6.44 16.90
CA TYR A 212 2.25 5.14 17.52
C TYR A 212 3.23 4.08 17.00
N SER A 213 3.76 3.23 17.90
CA SER A 213 4.25 1.90 17.59
C SER A 213 3.07 0.94 17.34
N VAL A 214 3.34 -0.24 16.79
CA VAL A 214 2.27 -1.25 16.59
C VAL A 214 1.72 -1.73 17.94
N GLU A 215 2.55 -1.88 18.98
CA GLU A 215 2.10 -2.21 20.33
C GLU A 215 1.17 -1.13 20.91
N ASN A 216 1.51 0.14 20.72
CA ASN A 216 0.67 1.25 21.18
C ASN A 216 -0.69 1.28 20.44
N LEU A 217 -0.70 0.92 19.15
CA LEU A 217 -1.94 0.78 18.38
C LEU A 217 -2.80 -0.38 18.93
N GLU A 218 -2.19 -1.51 19.27
CA GLU A 218 -2.90 -2.65 19.86
C GLU A 218 -3.56 -2.27 21.19
N VAL A 219 -2.82 -1.62 22.09
CA VAL A 219 -3.36 -1.10 23.35
C VAL A 219 -4.54 -0.17 23.10
N ARG A 220 -4.41 0.71 22.12
CA ARG A 220 -5.48 1.63 21.73
C ARG A 220 -6.71 0.88 21.21
N PHE A 221 -6.56 -0.08 20.30
CA PHE A 221 -7.69 -0.80 19.70
C PHE A 221 -8.41 -1.69 20.70
N LEU A 222 -7.69 -2.29 21.65
CA LEU A 222 -8.29 -3.03 22.76
C LEU A 222 -9.13 -2.10 23.65
N LEU A 223 -8.60 -0.94 24.02
CA LEU A 223 -9.35 0.05 24.80
C LEU A 223 -10.57 0.59 24.03
N GLU A 224 -10.44 0.87 22.74
CA GLU A 224 -11.56 1.30 21.89
C GLU A 224 -12.69 0.27 21.89
N ARG A 225 -12.35 -1.02 21.79
CA ARG A 225 -13.32 -2.13 21.84
C ARG A 225 -14.03 -2.21 23.20
N GLU A 226 -13.28 -2.12 24.29
CA GLU A 226 -13.84 -2.12 25.64
C GLU A 226 -14.80 -0.95 25.85
N TRP A 227 -14.41 0.23 25.41
CA TRP A 227 -15.24 1.45 25.56
C TRP A 227 -16.49 1.40 24.71
N THR A 228 -16.38 0.92 23.47
CA THR A 228 -17.53 0.76 22.58
C THR A 228 -18.51 -0.27 23.14
N ALA A 229 -18.04 -1.39 23.64
CA ALA A 229 -18.87 -2.40 24.29
C ALA A 229 -19.58 -1.86 25.55
N ALA A 230 -18.97 -0.91 26.27
CA ALA A 230 -19.56 -0.23 27.42
C ALA A 230 -20.46 0.98 27.04
N GLY A 231 -20.73 1.20 25.75
CA GLY A 231 -21.53 2.33 25.26
C GLY A 231 -20.86 3.70 25.44
N LYS A 232 -19.53 3.74 25.66
CA LYS A 232 -18.77 4.97 25.89
C LYS A 232 -18.17 5.51 24.61
N SER A 233 -18.06 6.83 24.51
CA SER A 233 -17.49 7.49 23.34
C SER A 233 -15.95 7.43 23.34
N ILE A 234 -15.38 6.85 22.28
CA ILE A 234 -13.93 6.83 22.01
C ILE A 234 -13.37 8.19 21.56
N ARG A 235 -14.22 9.19 21.38
CA ARG A 235 -13.83 10.57 21.05
C ARG A 235 -13.83 11.50 22.26
N SER A 236 -14.16 10.99 23.44
CA SER A 236 -14.25 11.79 24.66
C SER A 236 -12.86 12.09 25.26
N ARG A 237 -12.76 13.17 26.02
CA ARG A 237 -11.56 13.50 26.79
C ARG A 237 -11.18 12.37 27.74
N ALA A 238 -12.18 11.75 28.37
CA ALA A 238 -11.99 10.63 29.30
C ALA A 238 -11.33 9.42 28.62
N PHE A 239 -11.70 9.13 27.36
CA PHE A 239 -11.04 8.08 26.57
C PHE A 239 -9.53 8.35 26.39
N TYR A 240 -9.17 9.57 26.00
CA TYR A 240 -7.76 9.92 25.78
C TYR A 240 -6.95 9.95 27.09
N THR A 241 -7.58 10.28 28.23
CA THR A 241 -6.94 10.15 29.53
C THR A 241 -6.66 8.68 29.87
N ALA A 242 -7.66 7.81 29.75
CA ALA A 242 -7.50 6.37 29.99
C ALA A 242 -6.49 5.72 29.01
N LEU A 243 -6.47 6.16 27.75
CA LEU A 243 -5.49 5.68 26.78
C LEU A 243 -4.06 6.05 27.20
N ARG A 244 -3.83 7.27 27.64
CA ARG A 244 -2.51 7.72 28.11
C ARG A 244 -2.03 6.88 29.30
N GLU A 245 -2.89 6.72 30.31
CA GLU A 245 -2.58 5.91 31.49
C GLU A 245 -2.23 4.46 31.09
N ARG A 246 -3.00 3.86 30.18
CA ARG A 246 -2.74 2.50 29.72
C ARG A 246 -1.44 2.38 28.91
N LEU A 247 -1.13 3.37 28.08
CA LEU A 247 0.14 3.42 27.34
C LEU A 247 1.36 3.64 28.25
N GLU A 248 1.20 4.39 29.34
CA GLU A 248 2.25 4.56 30.37
C GLU A 248 2.49 3.27 31.15
N ALA A 249 1.43 2.54 31.47
CA ALA A 249 1.52 1.25 32.18
C ALA A 249 2.09 0.10 31.32
N SER A 250 2.09 0.24 30.00
CA SER A 250 2.61 -0.78 29.05
C SER A 250 4.08 -0.55 28.64
N ARG A 251 4.73 0.47 29.17
CA ARG A 251 6.16 0.79 28.96
C ARG A 251 7.04 0.08 29.98
#